data_8d7eb244c462a9e75ddf3e98ec8b27c3
#
_entry.id   8d7eb244c462a9e75ddf3e98ec8b27c3
#
_cell.length_a   1.000
_cell.length_b   1.000
_cell.length_c   1.000
_cell.angle_alpha   90.00
_cell.angle_beta   90.00
_cell.angle_gamma   90.00
#
_symmetry.space_group_name_H-M   'P 1'
#
loop_
_entity.id
_entity.type
_entity.pdbx_description
1 polymer ?
#
loop_
_entity_poly.entity_id
_entity_poly.type
_entity_poly.pdbx_seq_one_letter_code
_entity_poly.pdbx_strand_id
1 'polypeptide(L)'
;GGLFMAKETILCKIEHHAVLFALLAKYAITGSGEAGREAILKGMTKYGNERGARMAANALAHGDELSVMTNQAYGEWRPDYDGQMDFGTLRTEPTLQTYIARCAWCDAWKKHGLLDYGKYYCVNVDNAVYQGFRQDFVCTPISVSLSWGGERCEFDWNQPLTGEEVISLAKKKKALGTSCMKDFNFHTAHLLHTVGNTLKEELGDAGEIAVDNALNEYTEKFGREYLDVLKEVDSNEF
;
A
#
# COMPACT_ATOMS: atom_id res chain seq x y z
N GLY A 1 8.90 -25.54 -37.19
CA GLY A 1 7.98 -24.60 -36.51
C GLY A 1 8.21 -24.64 -35.03
N GLY A 2 9.01 -23.69 -34.50
CA GLY A 2 9.17 -23.56 -33.06
C GLY A 2 7.89 -22.94 -32.48
N LEU A 3 7.21 -23.64 -31.60
CA LEU A 3 6.17 -23.08 -30.75
C LEU A 3 6.85 -22.04 -29.85
N PHE A 4 6.67 -20.75 -30.15
CA PHE A 4 6.90 -19.70 -29.16
C PHE A 4 5.82 -19.87 -28.09
N MET A 5 6.15 -20.58 -27.02
CA MET A 5 5.37 -20.51 -25.79
C MET A 5 5.40 -19.07 -25.32
N ALA A 6 4.27 -18.39 -25.31
CA ALA A 6 4.16 -17.08 -24.71
C ALA A 6 4.67 -17.19 -23.26
N LYS A 7 5.69 -16.39 -22.93
CA LYS A 7 6.24 -16.35 -21.57
C LYS A 7 5.09 -15.93 -20.65
N GLU A 8 4.71 -16.80 -19.73
CA GLU A 8 3.63 -16.50 -18.79
C GLU A 8 4.01 -15.23 -18.02
N THR A 9 3.14 -14.21 -18.05
CA THR A 9 3.42 -12.93 -17.40
C THR A 9 3.41 -13.15 -15.89
N ILE A 10 4.53 -12.97 -15.23
CA ILE A 10 4.65 -13.03 -13.77
C ILE A 10 3.96 -11.81 -13.17
N LEU A 11 2.96 -12.05 -12.30
CA LEU A 11 2.22 -11.01 -11.58
C LEU A 11 2.38 -11.17 -10.07
N CYS A 12 2.95 -10.18 -9.42
CA CYS A 12 2.90 -10.06 -7.98
C CYS A 12 1.45 -9.95 -7.48
N LYS A 13 1.23 -10.43 -6.29
CA LYS A 13 -0.01 -10.36 -5.54
C LYS A 13 0.18 -9.48 -4.31
N ILE A 14 -0.91 -9.19 -3.57
CA ILE A 14 -0.82 -8.52 -2.26
C ILE A 14 0.19 -9.23 -1.35
N GLU A 15 0.24 -10.55 -1.36
CA GLU A 15 1.18 -11.33 -0.57
C GLU A 15 2.65 -10.96 -0.84
N HIS A 16 3.03 -10.83 -2.11
CA HIS A 16 4.40 -10.44 -2.50
C HIS A 16 4.75 -9.05 -1.98
N HIS A 17 3.84 -8.09 -2.17
CA HIS A 17 3.99 -6.72 -1.68
C HIS A 17 4.12 -6.65 -0.14
N ALA A 18 3.22 -7.35 0.56
CA ALA A 18 3.20 -7.38 2.02
C ALA A 18 4.49 -7.99 2.59
N VAL A 19 4.93 -9.12 2.04
CA VAL A 19 6.13 -9.82 2.49
C VAL A 19 7.38 -9.00 2.20
N LEU A 20 7.50 -8.37 1.03
CA LEU A 20 8.66 -7.52 0.73
C LEU A 20 8.79 -6.37 1.74
N PHE A 21 7.69 -5.67 2.06
CA PHE A 21 7.73 -4.65 3.09
C PHE A 21 8.20 -5.19 4.44
N ALA A 22 7.62 -6.32 4.88
CA ALA A 22 7.96 -6.90 6.18
C ALA A 22 9.43 -7.35 6.25
N LEU A 23 10.00 -7.80 5.14
CA LEU A 23 11.43 -8.14 5.05
C LEU A 23 12.32 -6.91 5.12
N LEU A 24 11.97 -5.82 4.41
CA LEU A 24 12.68 -4.55 4.53
C LEU A 24 12.67 -4.06 5.99
N ALA A 25 11.50 -4.10 6.65
CA ALA A 25 11.36 -3.74 8.05
C ALA A 25 12.17 -4.66 8.98
N LYS A 26 12.12 -5.98 8.75
CA LYS A 26 12.88 -6.97 9.53
C LYS A 26 14.37 -6.63 9.52
N TYR A 27 14.95 -6.50 8.36
CA TYR A 27 16.40 -6.30 8.27
C TYR A 27 16.86 -4.91 8.66
N ALA A 28 16.06 -3.88 8.43
CA ALA A 28 16.34 -2.54 8.93
C ALA A 28 16.32 -2.48 10.47
N ILE A 29 15.29 -3.06 11.09
CA ILE A 29 15.12 -3.03 12.56
C ILE A 29 16.13 -3.95 13.24
N THR A 30 16.36 -5.17 12.73
CA THR A 30 17.34 -6.09 13.33
C THR A 30 18.77 -5.62 13.16
N GLY A 31 19.09 -4.91 12.07
CA GLY A 31 20.42 -4.38 11.80
C GLY A 31 20.73 -3.04 12.47
N SER A 32 19.73 -2.17 12.63
CA SER A 32 19.90 -0.78 13.08
C SER A 32 18.99 -0.36 14.24
N GLY A 33 18.23 -1.28 14.82
CA GLY A 33 17.38 -1.02 16.00
C GLY A 33 16.38 0.11 15.77
N GLU A 34 16.35 1.09 16.66
CA GLU A 34 15.42 2.22 16.61
C GLU A 34 15.61 3.07 15.35
N ALA A 35 16.85 3.33 14.91
CA ALA A 35 17.11 4.07 13.67
C ALA A 35 16.51 3.34 12.43
N GLY A 36 16.59 2.00 12.41
CA GLY A 36 15.95 1.19 11.38
C GLY A 36 14.43 1.30 11.40
N ARG A 37 13.83 1.31 12.59
CA ARG A 37 12.39 1.52 12.74
C ARG A 37 11.95 2.91 12.25
N GLU A 38 12.66 3.94 12.62
CA GLU A 38 12.38 5.32 12.16
C GLU A 38 12.51 5.46 10.65
N ALA A 39 13.54 4.87 10.05
CA ALA A 39 13.75 4.88 8.61
C ALA A 39 12.61 4.16 7.85
N ILE A 40 12.13 3.02 8.37
CA ILE A 40 10.95 2.32 7.83
C ILE A 40 9.70 3.19 7.89
N LEU A 41 9.41 3.83 9.01
CA LEU A 41 8.25 4.70 9.15
C LEU A 41 8.32 5.91 8.22
N LYS A 42 9.51 6.50 8.07
CA LYS A 42 9.76 7.60 7.12
C LYS A 42 9.52 7.14 5.67
N GLY A 43 10.07 5.98 5.28
CA GLY A 43 9.89 5.40 3.95
C GLY A 43 8.42 5.10 3.64
N MET A 44 7.68 4.57 4.62
CA MET A 44 6.24 4.32 4.46
C MET A 44 5.42 5.58 4.33
N THR A 45 5.74 6.63 5.08
CA THR A 45 5.07 7.93 4.94
C THR A 45 5.32 8.52 3.56
N LYS A 46 6.56 8.48 3.05
CA LYS A 46 6.91 8.92 1.70
C LYS A 46 6.14 8.13 0.64
N TYR A 47 6.17 6.79 0.72
CA TYR A 47 5.44 5.90 -0.18
C TYR A 47 3.93 6.20 -0.20
N GLY A 48 3.31 6.39 0.98
CA GLY A 48 1.90 6.74 1.07
C GLY A 48 1.58 8.08 0.42
N ASN A 49 2.39 9.11 0.68
CA ASN A 49 2.24 10.43 0.08
C ASN A 49 2.36 10.39 -1.46
N GLU A 50 3.32 9.65 -2.01
CA GLU A 50 3.50 9.48 -3.46
C GLU A 50 2.27 8.81 -4.09
N ARG A 51 1.71 7.79 -3.44
CA ARG A 51 0.46 7.16 -3.88
C ARG A 51 -0.71 8.15 -3.87
N GLY A 52 -0.89 8.87 -2.78
CA GLY A 52 -1.94 9.88 -2.66
C GLY A 52 -1.83 10.97 -3.72
N ALA A 53 -0.62 11.46 -3.99
CA ALA A 53 -0.36 12.46 -5.03
C ALA A 53 -0.73 11.94 -6.43
N ARG A 54 -0.42 10.69 -6.74
CA ARG A 54 -0.81 10.05 -8.02
C ARG A 54 -2.33 9.88 -8.13
N MET A 55 -3.01 9.49 -7.04
CA MET A 55 -4.48 9.44 -7.01
C MET A 55 -5.09 10.83 -7.25
N ALA A 56 -4.52 11.88 -6.64
CA ALA A 56 -4.96 13.27 -6.85
C ALA A 56 -4.75 13.72 -8.30
N ALA A 57 -3.60 13.41 -8.89
CA ALA A 57 -3.32 13.72 -10.30
C ALA A 57 -4.34 13.04 -11.24
N ASN A 58 -4.69 11.79 -10.98
CA ASN A 58 -5.73 11.07 -11.72
C ASN A 58 -7.11 11.76 -11.58
N ALA A 59 -7.50 12.16 -10.36
CA ALA A 59 -8.76 12.86 -10.14
C ALA A 59 -8.82 14.19 -10.92
N LEU A 60 -7.78 14.99 -10.82
CA LEU A 60 -7.68 16.27 -11.52
C LEU A 60 -7.66 16.11 -13.06
N ALA A 61 -6.98 15.08 -13.56
CA ALA A 61 -6.95 14.77 -15.00
C ALA A 61 -8.34 14.38 -15.55
N HIS A 62 -9.23 13.85 -14.70
CA HIS A 62 -10.63 13.58 -15.03
C HIS A 62 -11.56 14.78 -14.78
N GLY A 63 -11.03 15.92 -14.36
CA GLY A 63 -11.80 17.14 -14.07
C GLY A 63 -12.53 17.11 -12.74
N ASP A 64 -12.16 16.23 -11.82
CA ASP A 64 -12.75 16.12 -10.50
C ASP A 64 -12.03 17.00 -9.47
N GLU A 65 -12.78 17.50 -8.49
CA GLU A 65 -12.21 18.20 -7.32
C GLU A 65 -11.64 17.18 -6.32
N LEU A 66 -10.64 17.61 -5.53
CA LEU A 66 -10.08 16.79 -4.46
C LEU A 66 -10.97 16.85 -3.22
N SER A 67 -11.75 15.81 -3.01
CA SER A 67 -12.69 15.61 -1.89
C SER A 67 -12.55 14.23 -1.29
N VAL A 68 -13.20 13.96 -0.14
CA VAL A 68 -13.27 12.61 0.42
C VAL A 68 -13.93 11.64 -0.57
N MET A 69 -14.96 12.08 -1.28
CA MET A 69 -15.66 11.26 -2.28
C MET A 69 -14.70 10.85 -3.41
N THR A 70 -13.95 11.79 -3.98
CA THR A 70 -13.00 11.47 -5.05
C THR A 70 -11.80 10.68 -4.54
N ASN A 71 -11.30 10.92 -3.33
CA ASN A 71 -10.29 10.06 -2.70
C ASN A 71 -10.76 8.60 -2.65
N GLN A 72 -11.99 8.35 -2.22
CA GLN A 72 -12.56 6.99 -2.16
C GLN A 72 -12.83 6.39 -3.56
N ALA A 73 -12.98 7.22 -4.59
CA ALA A 73 -13.24 6.77 -5.96
C ALA A 73 -11.96 6.35 -6.70
N TYR A 74 -10.85 7.04 -6.46
CA TYR A 74 -9.59 6.87 -7.20
C TYR A 74 -8.60 5.90 -6.55
N GLY A 75 -9.09 4.94 -5.77
CA GLY A 75 -8.25 3.86 -5.21
C GLY A 75 -7.47 3.13 -6.31
N GLU A 76 -6.18 2.87 -6.06
CA GLU A 76 -5.25 2.38 -7.09
C GLU A 76 -5.10 0.86 -7.17
N TRP A 77 -5.73 0.11 -6.29
CA TRP A 77 -5.61 -1.35 -6.23
C TRP A 77 -6.94 -2.01 -5.88
N ARG A 78 -6.99 -3.31 -6.09
CA ARG A 78 -8.11 -4.17 -5.69
C ARG A 78 -7.57 -5.48 -5.11
N PRO A 79 -8.38 -6.22 -4.31
CA PRO A 79 -8.04 -7.58 -3.88
C PRO A 79 -7.69 -8.48 -5.06
N ASP A 80 -6.82 -9.48 -4.83
CA ASP A 80 -6.43 -10.45 -5.86
C ASP A 80 -7.61 -11.34 -6.28
N TYR A 81 -8.57 -11.55 -5.37
CA TYR A 81 -9.79 -12.31 -5.60
C TYR A 81 -10.91 -11.88 -4.65
N ASP A 82 -12.15 -12.16 -5.00
CA ASP A 82 -13.31 -11.81 -4.19
C ASP A 82 -13.28 -12.48 -2.82
N GLY A 83 -13.55 -11.71 -1.75
CA GLY A 83 -13.53 -12.18 -0.36
C GLY A 83 -12.15 -12.28 0.28
N GLN A 84 -11.07 -11.89 -0.40
CA GLN A 84 -9.73 -11.79 0.21
C GLN A 84 -9.67 -10.73 1.31
N MET A 85 -10.41 -9.65 1.14
CA MET A 85 -10.55 -8.55 2.10
C MET A 85 -12.01 -8.46 2.57
N ASP A 86 -12.21 -8.05 3.83
CA ASP A 86 -13.50 -7.60 4.34
C ASP A 86 -13.36 -6.17 4.83
N PHE A 87 -13.93 -5.24 4.09
CA PHE A 87 -13.91 -3.82 4.38
C PHE A 87 -15.23 -3.16 3.97
N GLY A 88 -15.59 -2.07 4.65
CA GLY A 88 -16.83 -1.37 4.35
C GLY A 88 -16.95 -0.05 5.11
N THR A 89 -18.16 0.50 5.05
CA THR A 89 -18.50 1.77 5.67
C THR A 89 -19.27 1.52 6.96
N LEU A 90 -18.85 2.16 8.06
CA LEU A 90 -19.57 2.18 9.33
C LEU A 90 -20.65 3.26 9.36
N ARG A 91 -20.28 4.45 8.87
CA ARG A 91 -21.18 5.59 8.73
C ARG A 91 -20.59 6.60 7.73
N THR A 92 -21.43 7.49 7.23
CA THR A 92 -21.04 8.52 6.26
C THR A 92 -21.08 9.93 6.85
N GLU A 93 -21.87 10.15 7.91
CA GLU A 93 -22.03 11.42 8.62
C GLU A 93 -22.01 11.20 10.15
N PRO A 94 -21.60 12.19 10.96
CA PRO A 94 -21.05 13.52 10.61
C PRO A 94 -19.66 13.47 9.96
N THR A 95 -18.97 12.36 10.04
CA THR A 95 -17.72 12.06 9.33
C THR A 95 -17.78 10.65 8.74
N LEU A 96 -17.18 10.46 7.57
CA LEU A 96 -17.02 9.12 6.97
C LEU A 96 -16.18 8.25 7.89
N GLN A 97 -16.70 7.11 8.29
CA GLN A 97 -15.96 6.07 9.00
C GLN A 97 -16.02 4.75 8.24
N THR A 98 -14.87 4.12 8.10
CA THR A 98 -14.72 2.83 7.41
C THR A 98 -14.07 1.80 8.31
N TYR A 99 -14.19 0.53 7.94
CA TYR A 99 -13.55 -0.59 8.65
C TYR A 99 -12.87 -1.57 7.69
N ILE A 100 -11.91 -2.31 8.25
CA ILE A 100 -11.33 -3.51 7.66
C ILE A 100 -11.38 -4.61 8.72
N ALA A 101 -12.20 -5.64 8.50
CA ALA A 101 -12.34 -6.79 9.41
C ALA A 101 -11.47 -7.98 8.99
N ARG A 102 -11.06 -8.05 7.70
CA ARG A 102 -10.09 -9.01 7.18
C ARG A 102 -9.13 -8.30 6.23
N CYS A 103 -7.83 -8.48 6.45
CA CYS A 103 -6.77 -7.79 5.71
C CYS A 103 -5.79 -8.79 5.10
N ALA A 104 -5.65 -8.78 3.78
CA ALA A 104 -4.74 -9.66 3.03
C ALA A 104 -3.27 -9.45 3.40
N TRP A 105 -2.85 -8.21 3.74
CA TRP A 105 -1.51 -7.93 4.25
C TRP A 105 -1.26 -8.61 5.59
N CYS A 106 -2.19 -8.46 6.54
CA CYS A 106 -2.10 -9.09 7.85
C CYS A 106 -2.08 -10.63 7.75
N ASP A 107 -2.92 -11.19 6.88
CA ASP A 107 -2.94 -12.63 6.61
C ASP A 107 -1.61 -13.12 6.02
N ALA A 108 -1.01 -12.37 5.07
CA ALA A 108 0.29 -12.68 4.50
C ALA A 108 1.40 -12.63 5.56
N TRP A 109 1.44 -11.59 6.40
CA TRP A 109 2.44 -11.49 7.47
C TRP A 109 2.33 -12.62 8.49
N LYS A 110 1.12 -13.01 8.88
CA LYS A 110 0.89 -14.17 9.77
C LYS A 110 1.36 -15.46 9.12
N LYS A 111 1.00 -15.69 7.85
CA LYS A 111 1.40 -16.87 7.07
C LYS A 111 2.92 -17.05 7.00
N HIS A 112 3.66 -15.95 6.85
CA HIS A 112 5.12 -15.95 6.70
C HIS A 112 5.89 -15.74 8.02
N GLY A 113 5.20 -15.59 9.17
CA GLY A 113 5.84 -15.33 10.46
C GLY A 113 6.50 -13.95 10.54
N LEU A 114 5.96 -12.96 9.80
CA LEU A 114 6.53 -11.62 9.67
C LEU A 114 5.65 -10.51 10.28
N LEU A 115 4.63 -10.87 11.08
CA LEU A 115 3.68 -9.90 11.63
C LEU A 115 4.38 -8.83 12.49
N ASP A 116 5.40 -9.20 13.25
CA ASP A 116 6.14 -8.28 14.12
C ASP A 116 6.86 -7.16 13.36
N TYR A 117 7.12 -7.36 12.08
CA TYR A 117 7.73 -6.38 11.19
C TYR A 117 6.71 -5.76 10.23
N GLY A 118 5.79 -6.57 9.69
CA GLY A 118 4.74 -6.10 8.78
C GLY A 118 3.81 -5.06 9.42
N LYS A 119 3.56 -5.14 10.73
CA LYS A 119 2.69 -4.21 11.46
C LYS A 119 3.09 -2.73 11.33
N TYR A 120 4.36 -2.43 11.05
CA TYR A 120 4.82 -1.05 10.85
C TYR A 120 4.28 -0.41 9.57
N TYR A 121 3.82 -1.21 8.60
CA TYR A 121 3.09 -0.72 7.43
C TYR A 121 1.84 0.07 7.83
N CYS A 122 1.11 -0.44 8.82
CA CYS A 122 -0.18 0.10 9.23
C CYS A 122 -0.09 1.31 10.17
N VAL A 123 1.12 1.75 10.55
CA VAL A 123 1.26 2.88 11.52
C VAL A 123 0.74 4.18 10.93
N ASN A 124 1.02 4.45 9.66
CA ASN A 124 0.66 5.74 9.04
C ASN A 124 0.26 5.66 7.57
N VAL A 125 0.22 4.49 6.93
CA VAL A 125 0.00 4.41 5.47
C VAL A 125 -1.30 5.05 5.02
N ASP A 126 -2.41 4.81 5.73
CA ASP A 126 -3.72 5.33 5.34
C ASP A 126 -3.77 6.86 5.42
N ASN A 127 -3.24 7.42 6.52
CA ASN A 127 -3.13 8.86 6.68
C ASN A 127 -2.15 9.48 5.66
N ALA A 128 -1.02 8.84 5.39
CA ALA A 128 -0.04 9.32 4.41
C ALA A 128 -0.62 9.35 2.99
N VAL A 129 -1.36 8.33 2.57
CA VAL A 129 -2.07 8.32 1.28
C VAL A 129 -3.11 9.45 1.22
N TYR A 130 -3.86 9.65 2.29
CA TYR A 130 -4.89 10.67 2.35
C TYR A 130 -4.31 12.09 2.32
N GLN A 131 -3.21 12.33 3.04
CA GLN A 131 -2.46 13.60 3.00
C GLN A 131 -1.76 13.83 1.65
N GLY A 132 -1.23 12.78 1.03
CA GLY A 132 -0.68 12.86 -0.32
C GLY A 132 -1.73 13.23 -1.37
N PHE A 133 -2.98 12.77 -1.19
CA PHE A 133 -4.09 13.15 -2.04
C PHE A 133 -4.47 14.63 -1.88
N ARG A 134 -4.55 15.11 -0.63
CA ARG A 134 -4.77 16.52 -0.30
C ARG A 134 -4.17 16.84 1.06
N GLN A 135 -3.25 17.79 1.09
CA GLN A 135 -2.36 18.03 2.22
C GLN A 135 -3.07 18.34 3.56
N ASP A 136 -4.26 18.94 3.53
CA ASP A 136 -5.06 19.27 4.72
C ASP A 136 -5.97 18.12 5.18
N PHE A 137 -5.98 16.98 4.48
CA PHE A 137 -6.76 15.82 4.85
C PHE A 137 -6.07 15.02 5.96
N VAL A 138 -6.87 14.51 6.88
CA VAL A 138 -6.40 13.69 8.01
C VAL A 138 -7.28 12.44 8.12
N CYS A 139 -6.65 11.28 8.10
CA CYS A 139 -7.28 10.00 8.41
C CYS A 139 -6.83 9.57 9.82
N THR A 140 -7.78 9.41 10.73
CA THR A 140 -7.52 9.06 12.12
C THR A 140 -7.90 7.59 12.38
N PRO A 141 -6.95 6.71 12.74
CA PRO A 141 -7.30 5.39 13.27
C PRO A 141 -8.09 5.54 14.58
N ILE A 142 -9.25 4.89 14.68
CA ILE A 142 -10.13 4.95 15.87
C ILE A 142 -10.28 3.60 16.57
N SER A 143 -9.50 2.61 16.16
CA SER A 143 -9.37 1.30 16.82
C SER A 143 -7.91 0.84 16.82
N VAL A 144 -7.63 -0.19 17.62
CA VAL A 144 -6.37 -0.96 17.49
C VAL A 144 -6.45 -1.77 16.20
N SER A 145 -5.46 -1.64 15.31
CA SER A 145 -5.47 -2.34 14.03
C SER A 145 -5.29 -3.85 14.17
N LEU A 146 -5.76 -4.60 13.16
CA LEU A 146 -5.60 -6.06 13.06
C LEU A 146 -4.14 -6.52 13.24
N SER A 147 -3.20 -5.77 12.69
CA SER A 147 -1.77 -6.09 12.76
C SER A 147 -1.15 -5.85 14.14
N TRP A 148 -1.84 -5.09 15.00
CA TRP A 148 -1.47 -4.84 16.40
C TRP A 148 -2.36 -5.59 17.39
N GLY A 149 -3.13 -6.59 16.92
CA GLY A 149 -3.94 -7.46 17.76
C GLY A 149 -5.37 -6.98 17.99
N GLY A 150 -5.84 -5.95 17.30
CA GLY A 150 -7.23 -5.51 17.32
C GLY A 150 -8.16 -6.48 16.57
N GLU A 151 -9.45 -6.35 16.80
CA GLU A 151 -10.46 -7.17 16.14
C GLU A 151 -10.74 -6.73 14.69
N ARG A 152 -10.60 -5.41 14.43
CA ARG A 152 -10.69 -4.80 13.09
C ARG A 152 -9.99 -3.44 13.08
N CYS A 153 -9.57 -2.98 11.91
CA CYS A 153 -9.14 -1.61 11.72
C CYS A 153 -10.36 -0.72 11.51
N GLU A 154 -10.42 0.43 12.17
CA GLU A 154 -11.44 1.44 11.95
C GLU A 154 -10.78 2.80 11.76
N PHE A 155 -11.32 3.57 10.81
CA PHE A 155 -10.76 4.86 10.40
C PHE A 155 -11.85 5.93 10.37
N ASP A 156 -11.53 7.11 10.90
CA ASP A 156 -12.30 8.33 10.69
C ASP A 156 -11.58 9.22 9.66
N TRP A 157 -12.25 9.54 8.57
CA TRP A 157 -11.69 10.36 7.49
C TRP A 157 -11.86 11.86 7.74
N ASN A 158 -12.43 12.23 8.88
CA ASN A 158 -12.63 13.61 9.35
C ASN A 158 -13.37 14.54 8.36
N GLN A 159 -14.09 13.97 7.43
CA GLN A 159 -14.91 14.63 6.43
C GLN A 159 -16.22 13.85 6.27
N PRO A 160 -17.36 14.53 6.09
CA PRO A 160 -18.61 13.83 5.77
C PRO A 160 -18.60 13.30 4.34
N LEU A 161 -19.42 12.28 4.11
CA LEU A 161 -19.80 11.81 2.79
C LEU A 161 -21.33 11.84 2.72
N THR A 162 -21.89 12.89 2.12
CA THR A 162 -23.34 13.11 2.05
C THR A 162 -24.05 12.01 1.26
N GLY A 163 -25.36 11.86 1.45
CA GLY A 163 -26.13 10.86 0.70
C GLY A 163 -26.04 11.01 -0.82
N GLU A 164 -25.94 12.25 -1.34
CA GLU A 164 -25.71 12.51 -2.78
C GLU A 164 -24.31 12.08 -3.21
N GLU A 165 -23.30 12.31 -2.39
CA GLU A 165 -21.93 11.88 -2.66
C GLU A 165 -21.78 10.36 -2.61
N VAL A 166 -22.51 9.64 -1.76
CA VAL A 166 -22.56 8.17 -1.76
C VAL A 166 -23.02 7.64 -3.12
N ILE A 167 -24.10 8.22 -3.66
CA ILE A 167 -24.61 7.86 -5.00
C ILE A 167 -23.59 8.20 -6.08
N SER A 168 -22.99 9.38 -5.99
CA SER A 168 -21.97 9.87 -6.94
C SER A 168 -20.72 9.00 -6.90
N LEU A 169 -20.27 8.58 -5.71
CA LEU A 169 -19.14 7.67 -5.51
C LEU A 169 -19.37 6.32 -6.23
N ALA A 170 -20.55 5.73 -6.05
CA ALA A 170 -20.87 4.46 -6.70
C ALA A 170 -20.86 4.59 -8.23
N LYS A 171 -21.45 5.66 -8.77
CA LYS A 171 -21.44 5.96 -10.20
C LYS A 171 -20.01 6.19 -10.73
N LYS A 172 -19.19 6.96 -9.99
CA LYS A 172 -17.81 7.27 -10.36
C LYS A 172 -16.96 5.99 -10.38
N LYS A 173 -17.03 5.16 -9.35
CA LYS A 173 -16.31 3.87 -9.31
C LYS A 173 -16.69 2.98 -10.48
N LYS A 174 -17.98 2.91 -10.83
CA LYS A 174 -18.45 2.13 -11.99
C LYS A 174 -17.90 2.70 -13.30
N ALA A 175 -17.87 4.01 -13.47
CA ALA A 175 -17.36 4.67 -14.66
C ALA A 175 -15.85 4.51 -14.82
N LEU A 176 -15.08 4.62 -13.75
CA LEU A 176 -13.63 4.45 -13.74
C LEU A 176 -13.23 2.98 -13.98
N GLY A 177 -14.01 2.03 -13.45
CA GLY A 177 -13.64 0.61 -13.54
C GLY A 177 -12.24 0.38 -12.97
N THR A 178 -11.32 -0.09 -13.81
CA THR A 178 -9.91 -0.35 -13.45
C THR A 178 -8.93 0.65 -14.07
N SER A 179 -9.41 1.70 -14.75
CA SER A 179 -8.57 2.59 -15.55
C SER A 179 -7.49 3.34 -14.76
N CYS A 180 -7.73 3.61 -13.47
CA CYS A 180 -6.76 4.27 -12.57
C CYS A 180 -6.05 3.28 -11.64
N MET A 181 -6.29 1.98 -11.78
CA MET A 181 -5.65 0.96 -10.95
C MET A 181 -4.30 0.56 -11.52
N LYS A 182 -3.38 0.25 -10.64
CA LYS A 182 -2.08 -0.34 -10.95
C LYS A 182 -2.06 -1.78 -10.41
N ASP A 183 -1.32 -2.66 -11.07
CA ASP A 183 -1.10 -4.02 -10.59
C ASP A 183 -0.08 -4.09 -9.43
N PHE A 184 0.09 -5.27 -8.85
CA PHE A 184 1.04 -5.43 -7.74
C PHE A 184 2.48 -5.55 -8.20
N ASN A 185 2.81 -5.69 -9.48
CA ASN A 185 4.17 -5.46 -9.98
C ASN A 185 4.54 -3.99 -9.77
N PHE A 186 3.64 -3.08 -10.16
CA PHE A 186 3.83 -1.64 -9.97
C PHE A 186 3.91 -1.26 -8.49
N HIS A 187 2.92 -1.66 -7.68
CA HIS A 187 2.90 -1.30 -6.26
C HIS A 187 4.10 -1.85 -5.50
N THR A 188 4.57 -3.06 -5.84
CA THR A 188 5.71 -3.69 -5.18
C THR A 188 7.03 -3.05 -5.61
N ALA A 189 7.18 -2.71 -6.89
CA ALA A 189 8.33 -1.96 -7.40
C ALA A 189 8.42 -0.57 -6.80
N HIS A 190 7.29 0.17 -6.73
CA HIS A 190 7.21 1.48 -6.09
C HIS A 190 7.58 1.41 -4.61
N LEU A 191 7.04 0.42 -3.87
CA LEU A 191 7.40 0.19 -2.46
C LEU A 191 8.91 -0.03 -2.30
N LEU A 192 9.49 -0.93 -3.11
CA LEU A 192 10.93 -1.22 -3.08
C LEU A 192 11.75 0.02 -3.38
N HIS A 193 11.37 0.78 -4.40
CA HIS A 193 12.05 2.01 -4.79
C HIS A 193 12.05 3.02 -3.63
N THR A 194 10.87 3.38 -3.12
CA THR A 194 10.75 4.46 -2.14
C THR A 194 11.26 4.05 -0.76
N VAL A 195 10.83 2.91 -0.23
CA VAL A 195 11.26 2.46 1.09
C VAL A 195 12.71 2.01 1.06
N GLY A 196 13.14 1.27 0.02
CA GLY A 196 14.53 0.83 -0.12
C GLY A 196 15.51 1.99 -0.24
N ASN A 197 15.20 3.02 -1.02
CA ASN A 197 16.04 4.22 -1.12
C ASN A 197 16.06 5.01 0.20
N THR A 198 14.91 5.14 0.88
CA THR A 198 14.88 5.78 2.20
C THR A 198 15.76 5.06 3.22
N LEU A 199 15.76 3.72 3.23
CA LEU A 199 16.66 2.96 4.10
C LEU A 199 18.14 3.25 3.82
N LYS A 200 18.52 3.32 2.54
CA LYS A 200 19.90 3.65 2.13
C LYS A 200 20.28 5.08 2.48
N GLU A 201 19.36 6.04 2.28
CA GLU A 201 19.57 7.45 2.61
C GLU A 201 19.73 7.67 4.12
N GLU A 202 18.90 7.01 4.94
CA GLU A 202 18.88 7.22 6.39
C GLU A 202 19.93 6.41 7.16
N LEU A 203 20.29 5.22 6.65
CA LEU A 203 21.14 4.27 7.35
C LEU A 203 22.51 4.01 6.67
N GLY A 204 22.75 4.57 5.47
CA GLY A 204 23.96 4.35 4.70
C GLY A 204 24.22 2.87 4.41
N ASP A 205 25.42 2.38 4.64
CA ASP A 205 25.82 0.98 4.40
C ASP A 205 24.91 -0.04 5.10
N ALA A 206 24.44 0.27 6.31
CA ALA A 206 23.51 -0.61 7.02
C ALA A 206 22.15 -0.69 6.30
N GLY A 207 21.73 0.37 5.65
CA GLY A 207 20.52 0.40 4.82
C GLY A 207 20.68 -0.43 3.55
N GLU A 208 21.82 -0.34 2.89
CA GLU A 208 22.14 -1.19 1.71
C GLU A 208 22.13 -2.67 2.10
N ILE A 209 22.80 -3.04 3.18
CA ILE A 209 22.81 -4.42 3.70
C ILE A 209 21.39 -4.90 4.04
N ALA A 210 20.57 -4.05 4.65
CA ALA A 210 19.19 -4.39 4.99
C ALA A 210 18.34 -4.67 3.75
N VAL A 211 18.46 -3.83 2.72
CA VAL A 211 17.76 -4.02 1.43
C VAL A 211 18.23 -5.30 0.75
N ASP A 212 19.54 -5.55 0.65
CA ASP A 212 20.09 -6.73 0.00
C ASP A 212 19.63 -8.02 0.71
N ASN A 213 19.66 -8.07 2.03
CA ASN A 213 19.17 -9.21 2.81
C ASN A 213 17.67 -9.43 2.61
N ALA A 214 16.87 -8.35 2.56
CA ALA A 214 15.44 -8.44 2.30
C ALA A 214 15.16 -9.03 0.91
N LEU A 215 15.88 -8.59 -0.12
CA LEU A 215 15.73 -9.09 -1.49
C LEU A 215 16.19 -10.54 -1.63
N ASN A 216 17.24 -10.94 -0.93
CA ASN A 216 17.69 -12.32 -0.92
C ASN A 216 16.63 -13.25 -0.31
N GLU A 217 16.11 -12.92 0.89
CA GLU A 217 15.05 -13.73 1.52
C GLU A 217 13.74 -13.70 0.70
N TYR A 218 13.41 -12.58 0.07
CA TYR A 218 12.26 -12.48 -0.83
C TYR A 218 12.40 -13.43 -2.04
N THR A 219 13.58 -13.47 -2.64
CA THR A 219 13.89 -14.35 -3.76
C THR A 219 13.85 -15.83 -3.35
N GLU A 220 14.34 -16.16 -2.16
CA GLU A 220 14.24 -17.51 -1.60
C GLU A 220 12.79 -17.98 -1.40
N LYS A 221 11.91 -17.05 -1.00
CA LYS A 221 10.49 -17.36 -0.74
C LYS A 221 9.66 -17.51 -2.02
N PHE A 222 9.88 -16.66 -3.00
CA PHE A 222 8.97 -16.54 -4.16
C PHE A 222 9.60 -16.90 -5.51
N GLY A 223 10.93 -16.88 -5.61
CA GLY A 223 11.65 -17.06 -6.86
C GLY A 223 12.21 -15.73 -7.41
N ARG A 224 13.28 -15.87 -8.19
CA ARG A 224 13.98 -14.73 -8.79
C ARG A 224 13.12 -13.94 -9.77
N GLU A 225 12.24 -14.62 -10.47
CA GLU A 225 11.31 -14.04 -11.46
C GLU A 225 10.41 -12.96 -10.86
N TYR A 226 10.00 -13.10 -9.58
CA TYR A 226 9.20 -12.09 -8.87
C TYR A 226 10.01 -10.85 -8.50
N LEU A 227 11.32 -10.95 -8.39
CA LEU A 227 12.18 -9.78 -8.23
C LEU A 227 12.51 -9.12 -9.58
N ASP A 228 12.70 -9.94 -10.61
CA ASP A 228 13.09 -9.42 -11.93
C ASP A 228 11.99 -8.59 -12.58
N VAL A 229 10.71 -8.97 -12.43
CA VAL A 229 9.59 -8.17 -12.97
C VAL A 229 9.47 -6.79 -12.31
N LEU A 230 9.95 -6.61 -11.07
CA LEU A 230 9.94 -5.29 -10.41
C LEU A 230 10.90 -4.30 -11.09
N LYS A 231 11.96 -4.80 -11.71
CA LYS A 231 12.96 -3.98 -12.42
C LYS A 231 12.47 -3.50 -13.79
N GLU A 232 11.41 -4.14 -14.32
CA GLU A 232 10.80 -3.77 -15.60
C GLU A 232 9.84 -2.59 -15.46
N VAL A 233 9.46 -2.22 -14.23
CA VAL A 233 8.54 -1.10 -13.94
C VAL A 233 9.30 0.22 -14.07
N ASP A 234 8.75 1.17 -14.84
CA ASP A 234 9.32 2.49 -15.00
C ASP A 234 9.16 3.31 -13.70
N SER A 235 10.29 3.62 -13.05
CA SER A 235 10.30 4.41 -11.82
C SER A 235 9.89 5.88 -12.01
N ASN A 236 9.80 6.38 -13.23
CA ASN A 236 9.27 7.72 -13.50
C ASN A 236 7.76 7.80 -13.31
N GLU A 237 7.09 6.67 -13.17
CA GLU A 237 5.65 6.61 -12.90
C GLU A 237 5.29 6.57 -11.39
N PHE A 238 6.29 6.53 -10.50
CA PHE A 238 6.09 6.45 -9.05
C PHE A 238 5.66 7.78 -8.43
#